data_001a44144038e932f9c0d5ce17c7dc3f
#
_entry.id   001a44144038e932f9c0d5ce17c7dc3f
#
_cell.length_a   1.000
_cell.length_b   1.000
_cell.length_c   1.000
_cell.angle_alpha   90.00
_cell.angle_beta   90.00
_cell.angle_gamma   90.00
#
_symmetry.space_group_name_H-M   'P 1'
#
loop_
_entity.id
_entity.type
_entity.pdbx_description
1 polymer ?
#
loop_
_entity_poly.entity_id
_entity_poly.type
_entity_poly.pdbx_seq_one_letter_code
_entity_poly.pdbx_strand_id
1 'polypeptide(L)'
;MIVILQPDIQKGTAEYQSVYDYLAGLNNIQVRIHEEHGTQQVLTEFYLVGDTSQLSKEEISSLPGVERVVRISEEYRILGRHKDDHRPTSFEYNGVHFGQDTLNIFAGLCAVDNPEHVELMMQALQENGQTCTRMGAYKPRTNPYSFQGHGKDCLPFVFELAGKYGIKVIAMEITHEDHIDEINAALEQTGNPTGIMLQIGTRNTQNFELLKEVGRQRKFPVLLKRGFGITLEESLNAAEYLASEGNTKVIFGLRGMKTNMGDPHRNFVDFAHVPVIKRLTRMPVCIDPSHSVGTRQAGPDGLLDVMHVTAQGVVAGANMILVDFHPVPNKALVDGPQALTMDELPYFIEDVMIAREAYVKRTELAKRFQQS
;
A
#
# COMPACT_ATOMS: atom_id res chain seq x y z
N MET A 1 19.11 -15.32 -0.24
CA MET A 1 19.02 -16.08 1.03
C MET A 1 18.82 -15.08 2.15
N ILE A 2 17.97 -15.36 3.13
CA ILE A 2 17.80 -14.50 4.32
C ILE A 2 18.32 -15.29 5.52
N VAL A 3 19.09 -14.61 6.37
CA VAL A 3 19.55 -15.13 7.65
C VAL A 3 18.85 -14.32 8.74
N ILE A 4 18.06 -14.98 9.56
CA ILE A 4 17.25 -14.36 10.62
C ILE A 4 17.92 -14.63 11.94
N LEU A 5 18.21 -13.58 12.69
CA LEU A 5 18.81 -13.71 14.02
C LEU A 5 17.74 -14.00 15.09
N GLN A 6 18.20 -14.59 16.18
CA GLN A 6 17.35 -14.75 17.38
C GLN A 6 16.87 -13.37 17.86
N PRO A 7 15.67 -13.30 18.47
CA PRO A 7 15.18 -12.07 19.05
C PRO A 7 16.22 -11.42 19.97
N ASP A 8 16.30 -10.08 19.93
CA ASP A 8 17.22 -9.26 20.73
C ASP A 8 18.70 -9.31 20.33
N ILE A 9 19.08 -10.08 19.31
CA ILE A 9 20.40 -9.96 18.70
C ILE A 9 20.36 -8.86 17.66
N GLN A 10 20.95 -7.73 18.00
CA GLN A 10 20.97 -6.51 17.20
C GLN A 10 22.37 -5.93 17.08
N LYS A 11 22.49 -4.91 16.24
CA LYS A 11 23.76 -4.25 15.99
C LYS A 11 24.43 -3.82 17.31
N GLY A 12 25.68 -4.31 17.51
CA GLY A 12 26.47 -4.07 18.72
C GLY A 12 26.64 -5.29 19.64
N THR A 13 25.89 -6.37 19.43
CA THR A 13 26.14 -7.64 20.12
C THR A 13 27.27 -8.44 19.46
N ALA A 14 27.96 -9.28 20.22
CA ALA A 14 29.07 -10.09 19.72
C ALA A 14 28.59 -11.12 18.67
N GLU A 15 27.42 -11.70 18.90
CA GLU A 15 26.76 -12.65 18.00
C GLU A 15 26.41 -11.99 16.67
N TYR A 16 25.82 -10.80 16.70
CA TYR A 16 25.54 -10.01 15.50
C TYR A 16 26.80 -9.79 14.68
N GLN A 17 27.88 -9.32 15.32
CA GLN A 17 29.12 -9.01 14.62
C GLN A 17 29.76 -10.26 14.03
N SER A 18 29.74 -11.37 14.75
CA SER A 18 30.28 -12.65 14.27
C SER A 18 29.55 -13.16 13.04
N VAL A 19 28.21 -13.13 13.05
CA VAL A 19 27.40 -13.54 11.89
C VAL A 19 27.61 -12.59 10.72
N TYR A 20 27.61 -11.28 10.97
CA TYR A 20 27.83 -10.28 9.92
C TYR A 20 29.19 -10.44 9.25
N ASP A 21 30.27 -10.60 10.02
CA ASP A 21 31.64 -10.73 9.50
C ASP A 21 31.79 -12.01 8.66
N TYR A 22 31.19 -13.12 9.12
CA TYR A 22 31.13 -14.36 8.33
C TYR A 22 30.43 -14.14 6.98
N LEU A 23 29.23 -13.53 7.00
CA LEU A 23 28.43 -13.32 5.80
C LEU A 23 29.06 -12.29 4.85
N ALA A 24 29.67 -11.23 5.39
CA ALA A 24 30.36 -10.19 4.62
C ALA A 24 31.66 -10.70 3.98
N GLY A 25 32.26 -11.75 4.55
CA GLY A 25 33.44 -12.44 3.98
C GLY A 25 33.13 -13.37 2.79
N LEU A 26 31.86 -13.61 2.48
CA LEU A 26 31.48 -14.47 1.36
C LEU A 26 31.72 -13.79 0.00
N ASN A 27 32.36 -14.50 -0.91
CA ASN A 27 32.69 -13.96 -2.23
C ASN A 27 31.42 -13.70 -3.07
N ASN A 28 31.36 -12.55 -3.74
CA ASN A 28 30.27 -12.15 -4.64
C ASN A 28 28.89 -12.06 -3.96
N ILE A 29 28.87 -11.89 -2.64
CA ILE A 29 27.64 -11.69 -1.86
C ILE A 29 27.65 -10.29 -1.25
N GLN A 30 26.58 -9.56 -1.47
CA GLN A 30 26.30 -8.31 -0.77
C GLN A 30 25.37 -8.60 0.41
N VAL A 31 25.77 -8.22 1.62
CA VAL A 31 24.90 -8.33 2.80
C VAL A 31 24.13 -7.02 2.97
N ARG A 32 22.79 -7.10 2.97
CA ARG A 32 21.90 -5.99 3.33
C ARG A 32 21.25 -6.31 4.67
N ILE A 33 21.17 -5.32 5.53
CA ILE A 33 20.66 -5.45 6.89
C ILE A 33 19.27 -4.87 6.93
N HIS A 34 18.33 -5.62 7.52
CA HIS A 34 17.00 -5.15 7.84
C HIS A 34 16.74 -5.38 9.33
N GLU A 35 16.27 -4.35 10.03
CA GLU A 35 15.87 -4.39 11.43
C GLU A 35 14.39 -4.01 11.52
N GLU A 36 13.57 -4.92 12.03
CA GLU A 36 12.16 -4.67 12.29
C GLU A 36 11.95 -4.46 13.79
N HIS A 37 11.51 -3.28 14.16
CA HIS A 37 11.25 -2.91 15.55
C HIS A 37 9.78 -3.19 15.89
N GLY A 38 9.53 -4.34 16.52
CA GLY A 38 8.24 -4.65 17.14
C GLY A 38 8.09 -3.93 18.49
N THR A 39 6.88 -3.99 19.05
CA THR A 39 6.58 -3.38 20.36
C THR A 39 7.31 -4.06 21.54
N GLN A 40 7.77 -5.29 21.38
CA GLN A 40 8.44 -6.07 22.43
C GLN A 40 9.80 -6.66 22.04
N GLN A 41 10.13 -6.70 20.74
CA GLN A 41 11.33 -7.34 20.24
C GLN A 41 11.87 -6.60 19.01
N VAL A 42 13.18 -6.64 18.82
CA VAL A 42 13.84 -6.25 17.58
C VAL A 42 14.23 -7.51 16.81
N LEU A 43 13.79 -7.62 15.57
CA LEU A 43 14.16 -8.69 14.68
C LEU A 43 15.21 -8.19 13.69
N THR A 44 16.37 -8.83 13.66
CA THR A 44 17.43 -8.53 12.70
C THR A 44 17.48 -9.60 11.60
N GLU A 45 17.46 -9.16 10.35
CA GLU A 45 17.53 -10.03 9.17
C GLU A 45 18.69 -9.58 8.27
N PHE A 46 19.53 -10.53 7.83
CA PHE A 46 20.56 -10.32 6.83
C PHE A 46 20.13 -10.88 5.48
N TYR A 47 19.98 -10.01 4.50
CA TYR A 47 19.65 -10.39 3.13
C TYR A 47 20.94 -10.58 2.33
N LEU A 48 21.21 -11.81 1.92
CA LEU A 48 22.33 -12.15 1.05
C LEU A 48 21.93 -11.98 -0.41
N VAL A 49 22.46 -10.95 -1.05
CA VAL A 49 22.19 -10.60 -2.45
C VAL A 49 23.38 -11.04 -3.29
N GLY A 50 23.13 -11.88 -4.29
CA GLY A 50 24.12 -12.48 -5.16
C GLY A 50 23.80 -13.94 -5.45
N ASP A 51 24.75 -14.69 -6.01
CA ASP A 51 24.58 -16.12 -6.22
C ASP A 51 24.77 -16.90 -4.92
N THR A 52 23.64 -17.24 -4.28
CA THR A 52 23.63 -18.01 -3.04
C THR A 52 23.44 -19.53 -3.28
N SER A 53 23.50 -20.00 -4.51
CA SER A 53 23.24 -21.40 -4.86
C SER A 53 24.25 -22.37 -4.22
N GLN A 54 25.48 -21.92 -4.05
CA GLN A 54 26.59 -22.70 -3.51
C GLN A 54 26.73 -22.60 -1.97
N LEU A 55 25.95 -21.72 -1.32
CA LEU A 55 26.02 -21.54 0.13
C LEU A 55 25.30 -22.69 0.85
N SER A 56 25.92 -23.24 1.88
CA SER A 56 25.25 -24.26 2.73
C SER A 56 24.28 -23.58 3.70
N LYS A 57 23.01 -23.94 3.61
CA LYS A 57 21.99 -23.50 4.56
C LYS A 57 22.28 -24.01 5.98
N GLU A 58 22.75 -25.23 6.07
CA GLU A 58 23.07 -25.93 7.32
C GLU A 58 24.24 -25.26 8.04
N GLU A 59 25.28 -24.91 7.30
CA GLU A 59 26.45 -24.22 7.84
C GLU A 59 26.08 -22.85 8.42
N ILE A 60 25.35 -22.03 7.65
CA ILE A 60 24.91 -20.71 8.11
C ILE A 60 23.93 -20.81 9.29
N SER A 61 23.04 -21.81 9.28
CA SER A 61 22.10 -22.04 10.39
C SER A 61 22.79 -22.47 11.68
N SER A 62 24.01 -23.00 11.61
CA SER A 62 24.78 -23.43 12.79
C SER A 62 25.54 -22.28 13.46
N LEU A 63 25.58 -21.10 12.86
CA LEU A 63 26.26 -19.94 13.45
C LEU A 63 25.54 -19.49 14.73
N PRO A 64 26.28 -19.19 15.82
CA PRO A 64 25.70 -18.70 17.05
C PRO A 64 24.87 -17.43 16.84
N GLY A 65 23.64 -17.42 17.35
CA GLY A 65 22.73 -16.28 17.20
C GLY A 65 21.83 -16.32 15.96
N VAL A 66 22.02 -17.27 15.05
CA VAL A 66 21.11 -17.49 13.94
C VAL A 66 19.89 -18.29 14.42
N GLU A 67 18.70 -17.76 14.26
CA GLU A 67 17.45 -18.50 14.53
C GLU A 67 17.15 -19.45 13.36
N ARG A 68 17.21 -18.91 12.12
CA ARG A 68 16.93 -19.71 10.92
C ARG A 68 17.48 -19.07 9.64
N VAL A 69 17.67 -19.89 8.63
CA VAL A 69 18.08 -19.47 7.29
C VAL A 69 16.99 -19.85 6.28
N VAL A 70 16.55 -18.87 5.49
CA VAL A 70 15.55 -19.06 4.44
C VAL A 70 16.22 -18.95 3.07
N ARG A 71 16.21 -20.04 2.28
CA ARG A 71 16.68 -20.02 0.91
C ARG A 71 15.55 -19.53 0.02
N ILE A 72 15.76 -18.40 -0.64
CA ILE A 72 14.79 -17.78 -1.53
C ILE A 72 15.17 -18.14 -2.96
N SER A 73 14.30 -18.86 -3.63
CA SER A 73 14.39 -19.15 -5.06
C SER A 73 13.40 -18.35 -5.89
N GLU A 74 12.59 -17.50 -5.23
CA GLU A 74 11.52 -16.73 -5.86
C GLU A 74 11.94 -15.27 -6.09
N GLU A 75 11.27 -14.60 -7.04
CA GLU A 75 11.61 -13.25 -7.46
C GLU A 75 11.32 -12.20 -6.37
N TYR A 76 10.23 -12.38 -5.59
CA TYR A 76 9.88 -11.48 -4.47
C TYR A 76 10.58 -11.93 -3.20
N ARG A 77 11.78 -11.44 -2.97
CA ARG A 77 12.63 -11.95 -1.87
C ARG A 77 12.23 -11.41 -0.51
N ILE A 78 11.90 -10.12 -0.44
CA ILE A 78 11.59 -9.43 0.82
C ILE A 78 10.10 -9.43 1.10
N LEU A 79 9.27 -9.14 0.08
CA LEU A 79 7.82 -9.04 0.24
C LEU A 79 7.08 -10.35 -0.03
N GLY A 80 7.76 -11.36 -0.58
CA GLY A 80 7.17 -12.66 -0.90
C GLY A 80 6.87 -13.51 0.33
N ARG A 81 5.94 -14.47 0.17
CA ARG A 81 5.78 -15.57 1.11
C ARG A 81 6.74 -16.68 0.75
N HIS A 82 7.49 -17.14 1.73
CA HIS A 82 8.43 -18.24 1.56
C HIS A 82 7.94 -19.46 2.32
N LYS A 83 8.40 -20.65 1.93
CA LYS A 83 7.99 -21.91 2.51
C LYS A 83 8.08 -21.96 4.04
N ASP A 84 9.06 -21.26 4.58
CA ASP A 84 9.35 -21.24 6.01
C ASP A 84 8.96 -19.91 6.71
N ASP A 85 8.39 -18.95 5.97
CA ASP A 85 7.93 -17.66 6.52
C ASP A 85 6.58 -17.25 5.92
N HIS A 86 5.52 -17.46 6.68
CA HIS A 86 4.15 -17.16 6.30
C HIS A 86 3.58 -15.93 7.03
N ARG A 87 4.38 -15.25 7.84
CA ARG A 87 3.92 -14.07 8.59
C ARG A 87 3.51 -12.97 7.63
N PRO A 88 2.32 -12.39 7.75
CA PRO A 88 1.95 -11.21 6.97
C PRO A 88 2.81 -10.01 7.41
N THR A 89 3.12 -9.13 6.47
CA THR A 89 3.65 -7.81 6.80
C THR A 89 2.53 -6.99 7.42
N SER A 90 2.80 -6.46 8.62
CA SER A 90 1.91 -5.51 9.29
C SER A 90 2.74 -4.40 9.89
N PHE A 91 2.19 -3.19 9.91
CA PHE A 91 2.85 -2.04 10.51
C PHE A 91 1.81 -1.06 11.04
N GLU A 92 2.21 -0.29 12.02
CA GLU A 92 1.46 0.85 12.51
C GLU A 92 2.07 2.14 11.96
N TYR A 93 1.22 3.06 11.52
CA TYR A 93 1.66 4.36 11.05
C TYR A 93 0.65 5.43 11.48
N ASN A 94 1.13 6.41 12.22
CA ASN A 94 0.35 7.51 12.77
C ASN A 94 -0.95 7.06 13.49
N GLY A 95 -0.87 5.96 14.26
CA GLY A 95 -1.99 5.39 15.02
C GLY A 95 -3.00 4.63 14.14
N VAL A 96 -2.65 4.25 12.91
CA VAL A 96 -3.44 3.39 12.04
C VAL A 96 -2.67 2.10 11.77
N HIS A 97 -3.34 0.97 11.99
CA HIS A 97 -2.76 -0.35 11.71
C HIS A 97 -3.05 -0.79 10.29
N PHE A 98 -1.99 -1.25 9.60
CA PHE A 98 -2.05 -1.79 8.24
C PHE A 98 -1.53 -3.23 8.25
N GLY A 99 -2.36 -4.17 7.82
CA GLY A 99 -2.04 -5.59 7.80
C GLY A 99 -3.03 -6.38 6.94
N GLN A 100 -2.79 -7.68 6.80
CA GLN A 100 -3.70 -8.55 6.04
C GLN A 100 -5.00 -8.89 6.80
N ASP A 101 -5.12 -8.49 8.05
CA ASP A 101 -6.28 -8.66 8.93
C ASP A 101 -7.16 -7.39 9.03
N THR A 102 -6.65 -6.23 8.61
CA THR A 102 -7.36 -4.94 8.66
C THR A 102 -8.19 -4.65 7.42
N LEU A 103 -9.06 -3.64 7.51
CA LEU A 103 -9.71 -2.99 6.39
C LEU A 103 -9.78 -1.49 6.68
N ASN A 104 -9.05 -0.68 5.91
CA ASN A 104 -9.02 0.78 6.03
C ASN A 104 -9.67 1.42 4.79
N ILE A 105 -10.55 2.41 4.98
CA ILE A 105 -11.21 3.15 3.90
C ILE A 105 -10.51 4.49 3.72
N PHE A 106 -10.04 4.75 2.51
CA PHE A 106 -9.43 6.00 2.06
C PHE A 106 -10.33 6.67 1.02
N ALA A 107 -11.39 7.29 1.50
CA ALA A 107 -12.33 8.07 0.70
C ALA A 107 -11.84 9.51 0.59
N GLY A 108 -11.96 10.13 -0.59
CA GLY A 108 -11.57 11.53 -0.74
C GLY A 108 -11.39 11.98 -2.18
N LEU A 109 -10.84 13.17 -2.36
CA LEU A 109 -10.69 13.82 -3.64
C LEU A 109 -9.60 13.17 -4.49
N CYS A 110 -9.93 12.80 -5.73
CA CYS A 110 -8.92 12.31 -6.68
C CYS A 110 -7.83 13.37 -6.91
N ALA A 111 -8.22 14.63 -7.05
CA ALA A 111 -7.33 15.77 -7.01
C ALA A 111 -7.90 16.83 -6.07
N VAL A 112 -7.03 17.46 -5.30
CA VAL A 112 -7.36 18.67 -4.54
C VAL A 112 -7.73 19.78 -5.53
N ASP A 113 -8.90 20.40 -5.35
CA ASP A 113 -9.38 21.48 -6.17
C ASP A 113 -9.41 22.83 -5.42
N ASN A 114 -10.03 22.90 -4.25
CA ASN A 114 -10.07 24.10 -3.42
C ASN A 114 -10.20 23.76 -1.94
N PRO A 115 -9.90 24.71 -1.02
CA PRO A 115 -9.99 24.47 0.42
C PRO A 115 -11.38 24.10 0.94
N GLU A 116 -12.44 24.67 0.36
CA GLU A 116 -13.83 24.41 0.77
C GLU A 116 -14.21 22.94 0.52
N HIS A 117 -13.89 22.40 -0.65
CA HIS A 117 -14.17 21.01 -0.95
C HIS A 117 -13.34 20.03 -0.11
N VAL A 118 -12.09 20.37 0.17
CA VAL A 118 -11.25 19.59 1.11
C VAL A 118 -11.85 19.58 2.50
N GLU A 119 -12.28 20.75 3.00
CA GLU A 119 -12.90 20.88 4.31
C GLU A 119 -14.17 20.07 4.43
N LEU A 120 -15.10 20.21 3.47
CA LEU A 120 -16.35 19.44 3.43
C LEU A 120 -16.09 17.93 3.44
N MET A 121 -15.10 17.47 2.66
CA MET A 121 -14.74 16.05 2.61
C MET A 121 -14.19 15.55 3.96
N MET A 122 -13.27 16.29 4.57
CA MET A 122 -12.67 15.89 5.85
C MET A 122 -13.66 15.97 7.01
N GLN A 123 -14.59 16.93 6.99
CA GLN A 123 -15.69 17.00 7.93
C GLN A 123 -16.59 15.77 7.82
N ALA A 124 -17.02 15.42 6.61
CA ALA A 124 -17.86 14.25 6.37
C ALA A 124 -17.17 12.96 6.83
N LEU A 125 -15.85 12.83 6.63
CA LEU A 125 -15.08 11.69 7.13
C LEU A 125 -15.09 11.64 8.67
N GLN A 126 -14.84 12.74 9.34
CA GLN A 126 -14.88 12.82 10.81
C GLN A 126 -16.26 12.44 11.35
N GLU A 127 -17.35 12.97 10.76
CA GLU A 127 -18.74 12.67 11.16
C GLU A 127 -19.09 11.18 11.00
N ASN A 128 -18.41 10.49 10.07
CA ASN A 128 -18.58 9.07 9.83
C ASN A 128 -17.47 8.19 10.47
N GLY A 129 -16.72 8.74 11.42
CA GLY A 129 -15.69 8.01 12.16
C GLY A 129 -14.48 7.53 11.33
N GLN A 130 -14.27 8.12 10.14
CA GLN A 130 -13.14 7.78 9.27
C GLN A 130 -11.95 8.70 9.57
N THR A 131 -10.78 8.11 9.68
CA THR A 131 -9.53 8.83 9.98
C THR A 131 -8.50 8.79 8.87
N CYS A 132 -8.85 8.18 7.74
CA CYS A 132 -8.00 8.05 6.58
C CYS A 132 -8.67 8.66 5.35
N THR A 133 -7.87 9.28 4.47
CA THR A 133 -8.39 9.89 3.25
C THR A 133 -7.37 9.78 2.11
N ARG A 134 -7.83 10.10 0.89
CA ARG A 134 -6.97 10.40 -0.25
C ARG A 134 -7.13 11.86 -0.63
N MET A 135 -6.02 12.53 -0.95
CA MET A 135 -6.00 13.91 -1.46
C MET A 135 -4.87 14.06 -2.47
N GLY A 136 -5.19 14.19 -3.75
CA GLY A 136 -4.19 14.25 -4.81
C GLY A 136 -3.66 15.65 -5.03
N ALA A 137 -2.47 15.98 -4.54
CA ALA A 137 -1.79 17.25 -4.81
C ALA A 137 -1.11 17.25 -6.19
N TYR A 138 -0.53 16.14 -6.58
CA TYR A 138 0.20 15.95 -7.84
C TYR A 138 -0.54 14.96 -8.74
N LYS A 139 -0.70 15.28 -10.03
CA LYS A 139 -1.50 14.45 -10.94
C LYS A 139 -0.75 14.18 -12.24
N PRO A 140 -0.30 12.94 -12.48
CA PRO A 140 0.26 12.56 -13.77
C PRO A 140 -0.86 12.48 -14.81
N ARG A 141 -0.72 13.22 -15.90
CA ARG A 141 -1.73 13.27 -16.96
C ARG A 141 -1.14 12.80 -18.29
N THR A 142 -1.96 12.08 -19.06
CA THR A 142 -1.58 11.67 -20.42
C THR A 142 -1.53 12.85 -21.37
N ASN A 143 -2.41 13.83 -21.15
CA ASN A 143 -2.44 15.09 -21.93
C ASN A 143 -1.75 16.20 -21.12
N PRO A 144 -0.69 16.84 -21.64
CA PRO A 144 0.04 17.89 -20.93
C PRO A 144 -0.77 19.15 -20.65
N TYR A 145 -1.86 19.37 -21.37
CA TYR A 145 -2.76 20.52 -21.17
C TYR A 145 -3.85 20.27 -20.10
N SER A 146 -3.96 19.05 -19.58
CA SER A 146 -4.87 18.73 -18.48
C SER A 146 -4.32 19.24 -17.15
N PHE A 147 -5.20 19.49 -16.18
CA PHE A 147 -4.82 19.90 -14.83
C PHE A 147 -3.82 18.92 -14.19
N GLN A 148 -2.66 19.43 -13.77
CA GLN A 148 -1.55 18.62 -13.25
C GLN A 148 -1.53 18.51 -11.73
N GLY A 149 -2.53 19.05 -11.02
CA GLY A 149 -2.56 19.23 -9.58
C GLY A 149 -2.07 20.62 -9.16
N HIS A 150 -2.38 21.01 -7.94
CA HIS A 150 -1.87 22.26 -7.34
C HIS A 150 -0.43 22.12 -6.81
N GLY A 151 0.09 20.89 -6.77
CA GLY A 151 1.43 20.61 -6.26
C GLY A 151 1.58 21.04 -4.80
N LYS A 152 2.77 21.54 -4.46
CA LYS A 152 3.10 21.97 -3.09
C LYS A 152 2.21 23.10 -2.54
N ASP A 153 1.61 23.91 -3.40
CA ASP A 153 0.85 25.08 -2.97
C ASP A 153 -0.43 24.69 -2.19
N CYS A 154 -0.97 23.47 -2.42
CA CYS A 154 -2.13 23.02 -1.67
C CYS A 154 -1.78 22.26 -0.38
N LEU A 155 -0.54 21.84 -0.18
CA LEU A 155 -0.16 21.02 0.97
C LEU A 155 -0.45 21.66 2.31
N PRO A 156 -0.11 22.97 2.57
CA PRO A 156 -0.34 23.58 3.87
C PRO A 156 -1.80 23.53 4.30
N PHE A 157 -2.74 23.97 3.47
CA PHE A 157 -4.15 23.98 3.86
C PHE A 157 -4.74 22.56 3.96
N VAL A 158 -4.29 21.62 3.12
CA VAL A 158 -4.71 20.20 3.21
C VAL A 158 -4.28 19.62 4.56
N PHE A 159 -3.04 19.87 5.00
CA PHE A 159 -2.53 19.35 6.27
C PHE A 159 -3.14 20.04 7.49
N GLU A 160 -3.36 21.36 7.44
CA GLU A 160 -4.08 22.10 8.51
C GLU A 160 -5.50 21.56 8.69
N LEU A 161 -6.24 21.37 7.60
CA LEU A 161 -7.58 20.79 7.64
C LEU A 161 -7.57 19.34 8.13
N ALA A 162 -6.57 18.54 7.73
CA ALA A 162 -6.40 17.19 8.25
C ALA A 162 -6.23 17.18 9.78
N GLY A 163 -5.41 18.08 10.31
CA GLY A 163 -5.27 18.27 11.76
C GLY A 163 -6.56 18.68 12.43
N LYS A 164 -7.28 19.64 11.84
CA LYS A 164 -8.57 20.14 12.35
C LYS A 164 -9.62 19.03 12.48
N TYR A 165 -9.69 18.14 11.50
CA TYR A 165 -10.70 17.07 11.45
C TYR A 165 -10.18 15.69 11.91
N GLY A 166 -8.99 15.62 12.49
CA GLY A 166 -8.43 14.39 13.07
C GLY A 166 -8.09 13.32 12.05
N ILE A 167 -7.78 13.71 10.81
CA ILE A 167 -7.33 12.79 9.77
C ILE A 167 -5.91 12.32 10.07
N LYS A 168 -5.75 11.04 10.28
CA LYS A 168 -4.48 10.44 10.66
C LYS A 168 -3.57 10.13 9.48
N VAL A 169 -4.13 9.68 8.34
CA VAL A 169 -3.32 9.29 7.17
C VAL A 169 -3.98 9.77 5.88
N ILE A 170 -3.20 10.45 5.05
CA ILE A 170 -3.58 10.87 3.69
C ILE A 170 -2.79 10.06 2.67
N ALA A 171 -3.46 9.33 1.79
CA ALA A 171 -2.84 8.76 0.59
C ALA A 171 -2.68 9.85 -0.47
N MET A 172 -1.44 10.14 -0.85
CA MET A 172 -1.10 11.22 -1.78
C MET A 172 -0.17 10.71 -2.88
N GLU A 173 -0.59 10.86 -4.13
CA GLU A 173 0.21 10.45 -5.28
C GLU A 173 1.42 11.36 -5.46
N ILE A 174 2.58 10.77 -5.70
CA ILE A 174 3.81 11.47 -6.09
C ILE A 174 4.25 10.98 -7.47
N THR A 175 4.93 11.86 -8.23
CA THR A 175 5.41 11.59 -9.58
C THR A 175 6.88 11.89 -9.75
N HIS A 176 7.49 12.53 -8.77
CA HIS A 176 8.89 12.91 -8.71
C HIS A 176 9.43 12.76 -7.28
N GLU A 177 10.71 12.54 -7.12
CA GLU A 177 11.38 12.41 -5.82
C GLU A 177 11.30 13.68 -4.98
N ASP A 178 11.41 14.87 -5.60
CA ASP A 178 11.32 16.16 -4.91
C ASP A 178 10.00 16.35 -4.15
N HIS A 179 8.93 15.65 -4.56
CA HIS A 179 7.65 15.73 -3.85
C HIS A 179 7.74 15.20 -2.41
N ILE A 180 8.71 14.33 -2.11
CA ILE A 180 8.95 13.84 -0.75
C ILE A 180 9.43 14.99 0.14
N ASP A 181 10.35 15.81 -0.37
CA ASP A 181 10.89 16.96 0.35
C ASP A 181 9.83 18.07 0.47
N GLU A 182 9.05 18.32 -0.59
CA GLU A 182 7.94 19.28 -0.54
C GLU A 182 6.89 18.87 0.51
N ILE A 183 6.52 17.60 0.59
CA ILE A 183 5.62 17.05 1.61
C ILE A 183 6.22 17.20 3.01
N ASN A 184 7.50 16.86 3.19
CA ASN A 184 8.17 16.99 4.48
C ASN A 184 8.18 18.45 4.94
N ALA A 185 8.58 19.38 4.08
CA ALA A 185 8.63 20.81 4.39
C ALA A 185 7.24 21.36 4.79
N ALA A 186 6.19 20.98 4.06
CA ALA A 186 4.84 21.40 4.37
C ALA A 186 4.33 20.81 5.69
N LEU A 187 4.64 19.52 5.99
CA LEU A 187 4.31 18.90 7.27
C LEU A 187 5.01 19.60 8.44
N GLU A 188 6.29 19.93 8.30
CA GLU A 188 7.04 20.67 9.32
C GLU A 188 6.46 22.06 9.54
N GLN A 189 6.14 22.77 8.47
CA GLN A 189 5.50 24.09 8.53
C GLN A 189 4.16 24.07 9.28
N THR A 190 3.36 23.03 9.12
CA THR A 190 2.05 22.87 9.74
C THR A 190 2.09 22.15 11.10
N GLY A 191 3.27 21.74 11.58
CA GLY A 191 3.45 21.06 12.86
C GLY A 191 3.15 19.54 12.82
N ASN A 192 3.24 18.91 11.68
CA ASN A 192 2.99 17.46 11.46
C ASN A 192 1.59 17.00 11.95
N PRO A 193 0.50 17.62 11.54
CA PRO A 193 -0.84 17.31 12.05
C PRO A 193 -1.39 15.96 11.55
N THR A 194 -0.81 15.39 10.50
CA THR A 194 -1.25 14.16 9.83
C THR A 194 -0.06 13.35 9.33
N GLY A 195 -0.29 12.08 8.99
CA GLY A 195 0.67 11.22 8.29
C GLY A 195 0.38 11.15 6.78
N ILE A 196 1.40 10.87 5.99
CA ILE A 196 1.27 10.71 4.53
C ILE A 196 1.63 9.27 4.14
N MET A 197 0.78 8.66 3.33
CA MET A 197 1.08 7.43 2.58
C MET A 197 1.41 7.84 1.15
N LEU A 198 2.66 7.65 0.73
CA LEU A 198 3.07 7.97 -0.64
C LEU A 198 2.42 6.98 -1.61
N GLN A 199 1.69 7.51 -2.58
CA GLN A 199 1.09 6.67 -3.62
C GLN A 199 1.93 6.75 -4.89
N ILE A 200 2.39 5.59 -5.37
CA ILE A 200 2.95 5.44 -6.71
C ILE A 200 1.82 5.05 -7.65
N GLY A 201 1.47 5.96 -8.53
CA GLY A 201 0.41 5.76 -9.51
C GLY A 201 0.79 4.76 -10.59
N THR A 202 -0.22 4.20 -11.24
CA THR A 202 -0.10 3.18 -12.30
C THR A 202 0.89 3.52 -13.42
N ARG A 203 1.05 4.82 -13.74
CA ARG A 203 1.98 5.29 -14.79
C ARG A 203 3.44 5.22 -14.36
N ASN A 204 3.70 5.22 -13.04
CA ASN A 204 5.03 5.23 -12.44
C ASN A 204 5.43 3.87 -11.84
N THR A 205 4.62 2.83 -12.00
CA THR A 205 4.94 1.48 -11.48
C THR A 205 6.25 0.92 -12.04
N GLN A 206 6.60 1.30 -13.27
CA GLN A 206 7.85 0.91 -13.94
C GLN A 206 8.91 2.03 -13.95
N ASN A 207 8.71 3.10 -13.19
CA ASN A 207 9.74 4.11 -12.97
C ASN A 207 10.68 3.66 -11.85
N PHE A 208 11.61 2.76 -12.19
CA PHE A 208 12.45 2.07 -11.20
C PHE A 208 13.34 3.04 -10.41
N GLU A 209 13.78 4.15 -11.00
CA GLU A 209 14.56 5.15 -10.26
C GLU A 209 13.71 5.85 -9.19
N LEU A 210 12.48 6.26 -9.53
CA LEU A 210 11.53 6.77 -8.53
C LEU A 210 11.25 5.74 -7.43
N LEU A 211 11.07 4.47 -7.79
CA LEU A 211 10.83 3.40 -6.80
C LEU A 211 12.01 3.24 -5.84
N LYS A 212 13.25 3.32 -6.33
CA LYS A 212 14.44 3.27 -5.46
C LYS A 212 14.48 4.44 -4.50
N GLU A 213 14.28 5.69 -4.98
CA GLU A 213 14.28 6.87 -4.12
C GLU A 213 13.18 6.80 -3.06
N VAL A 214 11.96 6.41 -3.45
CA VAL A 214 10.85 6.19 -2.52
C VAL A 214 11.15 5.05 -1.53
N GLY A 215 11.87 4.02 -1.96
CA GLY A 215 12.31 2.92 -1.11
C GLY A 215 13.37 3.30 -0.07
N ARG A 216 14.23 4.30 -0.37
CA ARG A 216 15.28 4.76 0.56
C ARG A 216 14.72 5.53 1.75
N GLN A 217 13.62 6.26 1.59
CA GLN A 217 12.94 6.88 2.71
C GLN A 217 12.16 5.83 3.51
N ARG A 218 12.16 5.91 4.84
CA ARG A 218 11.50 4.97 5.75
C ARG A 218 10.40 5.62 6.61
N LYS A 219 10.21 6.93 6.45
CA LYS A 219 9.24 7.72 7.20
C LYS A 219 7.81 7.36 6.78
N PHE A 220 7.55 7.35 5.48
CA PHE A 220 6.23 7.19 4.91
C PHE A 220 6.01 5.77 4.39
N PRO A 221 4.85 5.12 4.69
CA PRO A 221 4.43 3.92 3.98
C PRO A 221 4.11 4.22 2.51
N VAL A 222 4.09 3.19 1.68
CA VAL A 222 3.90 3.32 0.24
C VAL A 222 2.72 2.48 -0.23
N LEU A 223 1.80 3.10 -0.97
CA LEU A 223 0.78 2.43 -1.77
C LEU A 223 1.29 2.36 -3.23
N LEU A 224 1.70 1.17 -3.68
CA LEU A 224 2.09 0.94 -5.06
C LEU A 224 0.90 0.40 -5.85
N LYS A 225 0.41 1.16 -6.82
CA LYS A 225 -0.65 0.71 -7.72
C LYS A 225 -0.11 -0.16 -8.85
N ARG A 226 -0.83 -1.22 -9.19
CA ARG A 226 -0.56 -2.05 -10.36
C ARG A 226 -0.37 -1.21 -11.63
N GLY A 227 0.61 -1.54 -12.45
CA GLY A 227 0.90 -0.84 -13.69
C GLY A 227 -0.10 -1.12 -14.81
N PHE A 228 -0.19 -0.22 -15.78
CA PHE A 228 -1.03 -0.39 -16.97
C PHE A 228 -0.47 -1.49 -17.88
N GLY A 229 -1.31 -2.48 -18.21
CA GLY A 229 -1.00 -3.47 -19.24
C GLY A 229 0.20 -4.37 -18.94
N ILE A 230 0.73 -4.35 -17.73
CA ILE A 230 1.81 -5.22 -17.29
C ILE A 230 1.27 -6.41 -16.49
N THR A 231 2.03 -7.48 -16.41
CA THR A 231 1.65 -8.68 -15.65
C THR A 231 1.57 -8.38 -14.15
N LEU A 232 0.92 -9.27 -13.40
CA LEU A 232 0.92 -9.18 -11.95
C LEU A 232 2.34 -9.34 -11.40
N GLU A 233 3.11 -10.26 -11.96
CA GLU A 233 4.49 -10.54 -11.57
C GLU A 233 5.40 -9.31 -11.73
N GLU A 234 5.37 -8.64 -12.91
CA GLU A 234 6.11 -7.38 -13.12
C GLU A 234 5.73 -6.29 -12.11
N SER A 235 4.44 -6.21 -11.75
CA SER A 235 3.97 -5.23 -10.75
C SER A 235 4.42 -5.59 -9.33
N LEU A 236 4.48 -6.89 -8.98
CA LEU A 236 4.99 -7.34 -7.69
C LEU A 236 6.51 -7.16 -7.60
N ASN A 237 7.25 -7.38 -8.69
CA ASN A 237 8.67 -7.04 -8.77
C ASN A 237 8.92 -5.53 -8.59
N ALA A 238 8.03 -4.68 -9.10
CA ALA A 238 8.09 -3.25 -8.82
C ALA A 238 7.94 -2.92 -7.33
N ALA A 239 7.08 -3.65 -6.60
CA ALA A 239 7.00 -3.52 -5.14
C ALA A 239 8.29 -3.96 -4.43
N GLU A 240 8.95 -5.00 -4.94
CA GLU A 240 10.23 -5.47 -4.42
C GLU A 240 11.34 -4.43 -4.53
N TYR A 241 11.34 -3.53 -5.55
CA TYR A 241 12.28 -2.41 -5.64
C TYR A 241 12.21 -1.50 -4.40
N LEU A 242 10.98 -1.18 -3.93
CA LEU A 242 10.80 -0.38 -2.71
C LEU A 242 11.41 -1.06 -1.49
N ALA A 243 11.11 -2.35 -1.33
CA ALA A 243 11.59 -3.13 -0.19
C ALA A 243 13.10 -3.36 -0.25
N SER A 244 13.66 -3.57 -1.45
CA SER A 244 15.11 -3.78 -1.62
C SER A 244 15.96 -2.57 -1.24
N GLU A 245 15.39 -1.36 -1.27
CA GLU A 245 16.03 -0.14 -0.77
C GLU A 245 15.77 0.12 0.73
N GLY A 246 14.89 -0.69 1.37
CA GLY A 246 14.70 -0.72 2.82
C GLY A 246 13.32 -0.28 3.32
N ASN A 247 12.39 0.12 2.44
CA ASN A 247 11.02 0.43 2.84
C ASN A 247 10.10 -0.78 2.61
N THR A 248 9.85 -1.54 3.66
CA THR A 248 8.96 -2.71 3.65
C THR A 248 7.51 -2.37 3.97
N LYS A 249 7.20 -1.11 4.34
CA LYS A 249 5.83 -0.64 4.61
C LYS A 249 5.07 -0.42 3.31
N VAL A 250 4.89 -1.49 2.52
CA VAL A 250 4.30 -1.45 1.18
C VAL A 250 2.92 -2.09 1.20
N ILE A 251 1.94 -1.39 0.61
CA ILE A 251 0.60 -1.88 0.32
C ILE A 251 0.48 -1.98 -1.20
N PHE A 252 0.01 -3.12 -1.70
CA PHE A 252 -0.16 -3.32 -3.14
C PHE A 252 -1.58 -2.97 -3.58
N GLY A 253 -1.73 -2.11 -4.60
CA GLY A 253 -3.01 -1.57 -5.05
C GLY A 253 -3.47 -2.13 -6.39
N LEU A 254 -4.60 -2.84 -6.40
CA LEU A 254 -5.34 -3.22 -7.60
C LEU A 254 -6.27 -2.09 -8.02
N ARG A 255 -6.36 -1.80 -9.32
CA ARG A 255 -7.16 -0.70 -9.86
C ARG A 255 -7.75 -0.98 -11.25
N GLY A 256 -7.78 -2.24 -11.61
CA GLY A 256 -8.14 -2.71 -12.94
C GLY A 256 -6.99 -2.66 -13.95
N MET A 257 -7.07 -3.53 -14.93
CA MET A 257 -6.10 -3.64 -16.02
C MET A 257 -6.60 -2.89 -17.25
N LYS A 258 -5.74 -2.07 -17.86
CA LYS A 258 -6.07 -1.43 -19.13
C LYS A 258 -6.03 -2.45 -20.27
N THR A 259 -7.18 -2.78 -20.80
CA THR A 259 -7.36 -3.71 -21.93
C THR A 259 -8.61 -3.32 -22.71
N ASN A 260 -8.70 -3.76 -23.96
CA ASN A 260 -9.87 -3.60 -24.81
C ASN A 260 -11.09 -4.46 -24.37
N MET A 261 -10.88 -5.35 -23.39
CA MET A 261 -11.97 -6.17 -22.82
C MET A 261 -12.57 -5.55 -21.55
N GLY A 262 -12.19 -4.34 -21.19
CA GLY A 262 -12.71 -3.66 -19.99
C GLY A 262 -14.09 -3.05 -20.16
N ASP A 263 -14.52 -2.75 -21.39
CA ASP A 263 -15.82 -2.12 -21.66
C ASP A 263 -16.99 -2.93 -21.06
N PRO A 264 -18.00 -2.23 -20.49
CA PRO A 264 -18.20 -0.77 -20.43
C PRO A 264 -17.43 -0.08 -19.29
N HIS A 265 -16.72 -0.78 -18.42
CA HIS A 265 -15.90 -0.18 -17.39
C HIS A 265 -14.63 0.44 -17.98
N ARG A 266 -14.05 1.39 -17.25
CA ARG A 266 -12.80 2.07 -17.63
C ARG A 266 -11.63 1.10 -17.80
N ASN A 267 -11.62 0.03 -16.97
CA ASN A 267 -10.60 -1.01 -16.96
C ASN A 267 -11.25 -2.36 -16.65
N PHE A 268 -10.59 -3.43 -17.04
CA PHE A 268 -10.99 -4.77 -16.62
C PHE A 268 -10.73 -4.95 -15.12
N VAL A 269 -11.76 -5.22 -14.33
CA VAL A 269 -11.68 -5.36 -12.88
C VAL A 269 -10.83 -6.58 -12.51
N ASP A 270 -9.78 -6.39 -11.73
CA ASP A 270 -8.77 -7.40 -11.41
C ASP A 270 -8.79 -7.88 -9.94
N PHE A 271 -9.90 -7.65 -9.23
CA PHE A 271 -9.96 -7.91 -7.77
C PHE A 271 -9.98 -9.39 -7.40
N ALA A 272 -10.19 -10.30 -8.36
CA ALA A 272 -9.90 -11.72 -8.17
C ALA A 272 -8.42 -11.99 -7.84
N HIS A 273 -7.52 -11.04 -8.11
CA HIS A 273 -6.11 -11.15 -7.72
C HIS A 273 -5.82 -10.83 -6.25
N VAL A 274 -6.78 -10.30 -5.47
CA VAL A 274 -6.59 -10.08 -4.02
C VAL A 274 -6.06 -11.32 -3.30
N PRO A 275 -6.73 -12.50 -3.35
CA PRO A 275 -6.22 -13.70 -2.70
C PRO A 275 -4.94 -14.25 -3.35
N VAL A 276 -4.73 -13.99 -4.65
CA VAL A 276 -3.49 -14.40 -5.34
C VAL A 276 -2.28 -13.65 -4.80
N ILE A 277 -2.40 -12.32 -4.66
CA ILE A 277 -1.33 -11.47 -4.10
C ILE A 277 -1.04 -11.89 -2.66
N LYS A 278 -2.06 -12.11 -1.84
CA LYS A 278 -1.90 -12.56 -0.44
C LYS A 278 -1.27 -13.95 -0.32
N ARG A 279 -1.42 -14.81 -1.33
CA ARG A 279 -0.75 -16.11 -1.41
C ARG A 279 0.72 -15.98 -1.82
N LEU A 280 1.03 -15.07 -2.75
CA LEU A 280 2.38 -14.86 -3.27
C LEU A 280 3.22 -13.97 -2.35
N THR A 281 2.58 -13.02 -1.67
CA THR A 281 3.26 -11.99 -0.89
C THR A 281 2.70 -11.85 0.51
N ARG A 282 3.45 -11.15 1.36
CA ARG A 282 3.05 -10.80 2.72
C ARG A 282 2.33 -9.46 2.81
N MET A 283 2.27 -8.71 1.69
CA MET A 283 1.71 -7.35 1.65
C MET A 283 0.21 -7.31 1.93
N PRO A 284 -0.28 -6.26 2.61
CA PRO A 284 -1.68 -5.87 2.55
C PRO A 284 -2.08 -5.49 1.12
N VAL A 285 -3.34 -5.72 0.76
CA VAL A 285 -3.86 -5.43 -0.59
C VAL A 285 -4.90 -4.33 -0.54
N CYS A 286 -4.69 -3.27 -1.31
CA CYS A 286 -5.63 -2.20 -1.58
C CYS A 286 -6.40 -2.47 -2.86
N ILE A 287 -7.68 -2.07 -2.90
CA ILE A 287 -8.48 -1.98 -4.12
C ILE A 287 -8.86 -0.53 -4.41
N ASP A 288 -8.88 -0.17 -5.68
CA ASP A 288 -9.31 1.14 -6.18
C ASP A 288 -10.47 0.94 -7.17
N PRO A 289 -11.70 0.82 -6.66
CA PRO A 289 -12.88 0.54 -7.48
C PRO A 289 -13.23 1.70 -8.40
N SER A 290 -13.08 2.95 -7.97
CA SER A 290 -13.39 4.13 -8.78
C SER A 290 -12.60 4.16 -10.09
N HIS A 291 -11.30 3.85 -10.03
CA HIS A 291 -10.47 3.80 -11.23
C HIS A 291 -10.62 2.51 -12.03
N SER A 292 -11.20 1.46 -11.45
CA SER A 292 -11.58 0.25 -12.19
C SER A 292 -12.82 0.49 -13.03
N VAL A 293 -13.88 1.04 -12.44
CA VAL A 293 -15.18 1.27 -13.08
C VAL A 293 -15.17 2.52 -13.97
N GLY A 294 -14.80 3.68 -13.41
CA GLY A 294 -14.69 4.95 -14.13
C GLY A 294 -16.01 5.71 -14.34
N THR A 295 -17.13 5.20 -13.84
CA THR A 295 -18.48 5.80 -13.98
C THR A 295 -19.33 5.57 -12.73
N ARG A 296 -20.50 6.23 -12.68
CA ARG A 296 -21.51 6.07 -11.62
C ARG A 296 -22.81 5.45 -12.16
N GLN A 297 -22.71 4.38 -12.91
CA GLN A 297 -23.89 3.69 -13.38
C GLN A 297 -24.48 2.78 -12.30
N ALA A 298 -25.79 2.70 -12.25
CA ALA A 298 -26.52 1.81 -11.35
C ALA A 298 -27.11 0.61 -12.10
N GLY A 299 -27.06 -0.54 -11.46
CA GLY A 299 -27.72 -1.75 -11.92
C GLY A 299 -29.26 -1.72 -11.67
N PRO A 300 -30.01 -2.73 -12.17
CA PRO A 300 -31.44 -2.88 -11.92
C PRO A 300 -31.79 -3.06 -10.43
N ASP A 301 -30.85 -3.48 -9.62
CA ASP A 301 -30.93 -3.63 -8.16
C ASP A 301 -30.78 -2.32 -7.38
N GLY A 302 -30.47 -1.22 -8.08
CA GLY A 302 -30.26 0.10 -7.51
C GLY A 302 -28.85 0.33 -6.97
N LEU A 303 -27.96 -0.67 -7.02
CA LEU A 303 -26.56 -0.52 -6.60
C LEU A 303 -25.71 0.08 -7.73
N LEU A 304 -24.81 0.98 -7.38
CA LEU A 304 -23.83 1.49 -8.32
C LEU A 304 -22.77 0.42 -8.66
N ASP A 305 -22.26 0.43 -9.89
CA ASP A 305 -21.17 -0.47 -10.33
C ASP A 305 -19.96 -0.39 -9.38
N VAL A 306 -19.63 0.79 -8.87
CA VAL A 306 -18.56 0.98 -7.91
C VAL A 306 -18.81 0.25 -6.58
N MET A 307 -20.06 0.16 -6.12
CA MET A 307 -20.45 -0.61 -4.93
C MET A 307 -20.25 -2.11 -5.17
N HIS A 308 -20.78 -2.63 -6.29
CA HIS A 308 -20.61 -4.04 -6.67
C HIS A 308 -19.13 -4.44 -6.75
N VAL A 309 -18.31 -3.62 -7.41
CA VAL A 309 -16.88 -3.89 -7.57
C VAL A 309 -16.14 -3.77 -6.25
N THR A 310 -16.53 -2.83 -5.38
CA THR A 310 -15.98 -2.73 -4.02
C THR A 310 -16.27 -3.98 -3.22
N ALA A 311 -17.53 -4.42 -3.21
CA ALA A 311 -17.94 -5.63 -2.50
C ALA A 311 -17.17 -6.88 -2.98
N GLN A 312 -16.94 -7.05 -4.30
CA GLN A 312 -16.13 -8.13 -4.86
C GLN A 312 -14.72 -8.15 -4.24
N GLY A 313 -14.05 -7.02 -4.19
CA GLY A 313 -12.70 -6.92 -3.63
C GLY A 313 -12.67 -7.16 -2.12
N VAL A 314 -13.64 -6.64 -1.38
CA VAL A 314 -13.74 -6.82 0.08
C VAL A 314 -14.06 -8.27 0.42
N VAL A 315 -14.98 -8.92 -0.27
CA VAL A 315 -15.30 -10.35 -0.09
C VAL A 315 -14.13 -11.26 -0.51
N ALA A 316 -13.27 -10.80 -1.42
CA ALA A 316 -12.02 -11.46 -1.77
C ALA A 316 -10.90 -11.27 -0.70
N GLY A 317 -11.11 -10.37 0.27
CA GLY A 317 -10.19 -10.15 1.39
C GLY A 317 -9.27 -8.94 1.26
N ALA A 318 -9.67 -7.89 0.56
CA ALA A 318 -8.95 -6.61 0.53
C ALA A 318 -8.75 -6.03 1.94
N ASN A 319 -7.68 -5.28 2.11
CA ASN A 319 -7.23 -4.69 3.38
C ASN A 319 -7.33 -3.17 3.41
N MET A 320 -7.46 -2.56 2.24
CA MET A 320 -7.62 -1.13 2.05
C MET A 320 -8.51 -0.87 0.84
N ILE A 321 -9.30 0.17 0.93
CA ILE A 321 -10.10 0.69 -0.19
C ILE A 321 -9.66 2.12 -0.44
N LEU A 322 -9.33 2.43 -1.69
CA LEU A 322 -9.06 3.78 -2.16
C LEU A 322 -10.18 4.20 -3.11
N VAL A 323 -11.01 5.14 -2.73
CA VAL A 323 -12.23 5.48 -3.46
C VAL A 323 -12.39 6.98 -3.64
N ASP A 324 -12.92 7.39 -4.81
CA ASP A 324 -13.12 8.80 -5.14
C ASP A 324 -14.47 9.29 -4.61
N PHE A 325 -14.40 10.31 -3.76
CA PHE A 325 -15.52 11.09 -3.30
C PHE A 325 -15.30 12.57 -3.62
N HIS A 326 -16.36 13.29 -3.88
CA HIS A 326 -16.26 14.73 -4.14
C HIS A 326 -17.56 15.44 -3.71
N PRO A 327 -17.49 16.59 -2.99
CA PRO A 327 -18.67 17.36 -2.59
C PRO A 327 -19.57 17.76 -3.77
N VAL A 328 -18.97 18.09 -4.90
CA VAL A 328 -19.67 18.48 -6.13
C VAL A 328 -19.01 17.81 -7.34
N PRO A 329 -19.30 16.53 -7.65
CA PRO A 329 -18.62 15.75 -8.69
C PRO A 329 -18.50 16.47 -10.06
N ASN A 330 -19.54 17.21 -10.46
CA ASN A 330 -19.57 17.95 -11.73
C ASN A 330 -18.57 19.13 -11.78
N LYS A 331 -18.05 19.56 -10.64
CA LYS A 331 -17.03 20.63 -10.53
C LYS A 331 -15.63 20.07 -10.28
N ALA A 332 -15.49 18.76 -10.09
CA ALA A 332 -14.20 18.13 -9.85
C ALA A 332 -13.25 18.37 -11.03
N LEU A 333 -12.02 18.81 -10.75
CA LEU A 333 -10.99 19.07 -11.76
C LEU A 333 -10.48 17.79 -12.41
N VAL A 334 -10.64 16.64 -11.71
CA VAL A 334 -10.19 15.32 -12.17
C VAL A 334 -11.19 14.25 -11.74
N ASP A 335 -11.50 13.34 -12.66
CA ASP A 335 -12.26 12.09 -12.41
C ASP A 335 -13.66 12.29 -11.77
N GLY A 336 -14.31 13.43 -12.00
CA GLY A 336 -15.65 13.75 -11.49
C GLY A 336 -16.72 12.71 -11.84
N PRO A 337 -16.78 12.17 -13.08
CA PRO A 337 -17.79 11.18 -13.46
C PRO A 337 -17.84 9.91 -12.63
N GLN A 338 -16.75 9.55 -11.94
CA GLN A 338 -16.63 8.36 -11.11
C GLN A 338 -16.76 8.63 -9.60
N ALA A 339 -16.66 9.92 -9.18
CA ALA A 339 -16.67 10.28 -7.78
C ALA A 339 -18.06 10.11 -7.14
N LEU A 340 -18.10 9.50 -5.96
CA LEU A 340 -19.29 9.44 -5.12
C LEU A 340 -19.54 10.79 -4.44
N THR A 341 -20.79 11.05 -4.04
CA THR A 341 -21.18 12.27 -3.32
C THR A 341 -21.02 12.09 -1.80
N MET A 342 -21.05 13.21 -1.07
CA MET A 342 -20.95 13.16 0.40
C MET A 342 -22.11 12.40 1.05
N ASP A 343 -23.31 12.51 0.50
CA ASP A 343 -24.49 11.80 0.99
C ASP A 343 -24.41 10.28 0.84
N GLU A 344 -23.57 9.81 -0.09
CA GLU A 344 -23.34 8.38 -0.32
C GLU A 344 -22.26 7.80 0.63
N LEU A 345 -21.54 8.63 1.39
CA LEU A 345 -20.45 8.14 2.24
C LEU A 345 -20.91 7.19 3.36
N PRO A 346 -21.95 7.52 4.17
CA PRO A 346 -22.44 6.58 5.18
C PRO A 346 -22.95 5.27 4.57
N TYR A 347 -23.66 5.35 3.47
CA TYR A 347 -24.17 4.19 2.73
C TYR A 347 -22.99 3.31 2.21
N PHE A 348 -21.99 3.93 1.60
CA PHE A 348 -20.80 3.21 1.12
C PHE A 348 -20.08 2.47 2.27
N ILE A 349 -19.92 3.12 3.42
CA ILE A 349 -19.29 2.50 4.59
C ILE A 349 -20.09 1.29 5.07
N GLU A 350 -21.42 1.40 5.15
CA GLU A 350 -22.30 0.30 5.58
C GLU A 350 -22.22 -0.89 4.61
N ASP A 351 -22.29 -0.64 3.30
CA ASP A 351 -22.17 -1.68 2.26
C ASP A 351 -20.81 -2.40 2.33
N VAL A 352 -19.73 -1.65 2.53
CA VAL A 352 -18.39 -2.19 2.74
C VAL A 352 -18.35 -3.09 3.98
N MET A 353 -19.00 -2.71 5.07
CA MET A 353 -19.01 -3.52 6.30
C MET A 353 -19.81 -4.81 6.14
N ILE A 354 -20.92 -4.79 5.37
CA ILE A 354 -21.66 -6.02 5.00
C ILE A 354 -20.75 -6.98 4.22
N ALA A 355 -20.03 -6.47 3.22
CA ALA A 355 -19.09 -7.28 2.44
C ALA A 355 -17.92 -7.83 3.32
N ARG A 356 -17.43 -7.02 4.27
CA ARG A 356 -16.40 -7.45 5.21
C ARG A 356 -16.88 -8.55 6.14
N GLU A 357 -18.09 -8.45 6.66
CA GLU A 357 -18.71 -9.50 7.49
C GLU A 357 -18.84 -10.82 6.71
N ALA A 358 -19.26 -10.74 5.45
CA ALA A 358 -19.32 -11.91 4.57
C ALA A 358 -17.93 -12.56 4.38
N TYR A 359 -16.87 -11.77 4.21
CA TYR A 359 -15.50 -12.29 4.14
C TYR A 359 -15.10 -13.03 5.42
N VAL A 360 -15.36 -12.42 6.60
CA VAL A 360 -15.02 -13.03 7.91
C VAL A 360 -15.75 -14.37 8.08
N LYS A 361 -17.06 -14.41 7.82
CA LYS A 361 -17.86 -15.65 7.91
C LYS A 361 -17.34 -16.74 6.98
N ARG A 362 -16.91 -16.39 5.75
CA ARG A 362 -16.33 -17.34 4.79
C ARG A 362 -14.99 -17.91 5.28
N THR A 363 -14.14 -17.08 5.86
CA THR A 363 -12.83 -17.54 6.39
C THR A 363 -13.00 -18.44 7.62
N GLU A 364 -13.96 -18.16 8.49
CA GLU A 364 -14.29 -19.01 9.62
C GLU A 364 -14.86 -20.38 9.17
N LEU A 365 -15.70 -20.38 8.15
CA LEU A 365 -16.23 -21.62 7.55
C LEU A 365 -15.08 -22.46 6.98
N ALA A 366 -14.15 -21.85 6.25
CA ALA A 366 -13.00 -22.54 5.67
C ALA A 366 -12.09 -23.16 6.76
N LYS A 367 -11.84 -22.44 7.85
CA LYS A 367 -11.07 -22.98 9.00
C LYS A 367 -11.72 -24.20 9.63
N ARG A 368 -13.04 -24.17 9.81
CA ARG A 368 -13.78 -25.34 10.37
C ARG A 368 -13.70 -26.54 9.44
N PHE A 369 -13.81 -26.34 8.11
CA PHE A 369 -13.70 -27.42 7.14
C PHE A 369 -12.30 -28.04 7.08
N GLN A 370 -11.23 -27.27 7.31
CA GLN A 370 -9.86 -27.79 7.33
C GLN A 370 -9.51 -28.57 8.62
N GLN A 371 -10.30 -28.40 9.69
CA GLN A 371 -10.10 -29.10 10.96
C GLN A 371 -10.95 -30.39 11.08
N SER A 372 -11.89 -30.58 10.16
CA SER A 372 -12.68 -31.81 10.03
C SER A 372 -12.01 -32.82 9.11
#